data_7b352142d2a1cc82105667240b8179b9
#
_entry.id   7b352142d2a1cc82105667240b8179b9
#
_cell.length_a   1.000
_cell.length_b   1.000
_cell.length_c   1.000
_cell.angle_alpha   90.00
_cell.angle_beta   90.00
_cell.angle_gamma   90.00
#
_symmetry.space_group_name_H-M   'P 1'
#
loop_
_entity.id
_entity.type
_entity.pdbx_description
1 polymer ?
#
loop_
_entity_poly.entity_id
_entity_poly.type
_entity_poly.pdbx_seq_one_letter_code
_entity_poly.pdbx_strand_id
1 'polypeptide(L)'
;MASGRHRRISSGIIFILVLAVLTAGTYMAWPLLTGRGGWRLPWNLGGSGQVVRIRARQAPVSLDIRTEPGRATDQALMGNVYQTLTRPDAQGRPTPGLAQNWEVSADGLLYTFHLRNDARFADGRQLTSEDALWSLRQILDHQYQGHQDLDDLARVTNPDEATLVIRLKSPDAHLLTALSGRAGIVYDRQARVNYSTQSAGSGPYQVDDWQPGASLTLTTNKSYRGPDKAAIHKVIFSYAGSPEQTVKDLNQGRLDAVVDMDPATAKQAGKAPTATPSTNNVVLAFNNEASSLLSDQHVREAVRYALDRQALADLEGGAAKALGGPLNPLSPGYDPGLQAFPFDRVQAARRSSYYAQSYYHGGLRLVYPQEFGSQVGDLISTQLKAVGIPTQVSMVDQAAFRDQVLTRHDYDMALLVMDNDDIGRFADPNATMLFDNTEVQESWKQVKASTDQNTYAERLRAFARQVSDLSPSDWLYERTPLVLSAPRLQGMPSSLLDRYLPLWNLHIKG
;
A
#
# COMPACT_ATOMS: atom_id res chain seq x y z
N MET A 1 -37.88 -53.86 55.26
CA MET A 1 -37.95 -54.37 53.88
C MET A 1 -38.65 -53.34 53.02
N ALA A 2 -37.91 -52.58 52.23
CA ALA A 2 -38.45 -51.60 51.27
C ALA A 2 -37.84 -51.92 49.90
N SER A 3 -38.68 -52.40 48.96
CA SER A 3 -38.27 -52.81 47.62
C SER A 3 -38.23 -51.59 46.71
N GLY A 4 -37.06 -51.26 46.20
CA GLY A 4 -36.86 -50.23 45.19
C GLY A 4 -37.34 -50.74 43.83
N ARG A 5 -38.33 -50.08 43.22
CA ARG A 5 -38.74 -50.24 41.82
C ARG A 5 -37.85 -49.44 40.89
N HIS A 6 -36.89 -50.09 40.26
CA HIS A 6 -36.22 -49.51 39.11
C HIS A 6 -37.16 -49.48 37.90
N ARG A 7 -37.58 -48.26 37.50
CA ARG A 7 -38.30 -48.04 36.23
C ARG A 7 -37.31 -48.24 35.08
N ARG A 8 -37.41 -49.37 34.36
CA ARG A 8 -36.70 -49.58 33.09
C ARG A 8 -37.30 -48.63 32.07
N ILE A 9 -36.51 -47.65 31.63
CA ILE A 9 -36.85 -46.81 30.48
C ILE A 9 -36.87 -47.75 29.27
N SER A 10 -38.04 -47.85 28.57
CA SER A 10 -38.17 -48.75 27.43
C SER A 10 -37.26 -48.32 26.27
N SER A 11 -36.63 -49.27 25.60
CA SER A 11 -35.78 -49.04 24.41
C SER A 11 -36.41 -48.14 23.35
N GLY A 12 -37.72 -48.09 23.30
CA GLY A 12 -38.49 -47.22 22.40
C GLY A 12 -38.37 -45.73 22.75
N ILE A 13 -38.28 -45.39 24.04
CA ILE A 13 -38.10 -43.99 24.46
C ILE A 13 -36.66 -43.51 24.12
N ILE A 14 -35.67 -44.38 24.31
CA ILE A 14 -34.27 -44.07 23.92
C ILE A 14 -34.15 -43.91 22.41
N PHE A 15 -34.82 -44.77 21.61
CA PHE A 15 -34.82 -44.66 20.16
C PHE A 15 -35.46 -43.35 19.68
N ILE A 16 -36.60 -42.95 20.25
CA ILE A 16 -37.27 -41.68 19.93
C ILE A 16 -36.39 -40.48 20.30
N LEU A 17 -35.69 -40.52 21.43
CA LEU A 17 -34.79 -39.45 21.85
C LEU A 17 -33.55 -39.33 20.91
N VAL A 18 -32.97 -40.46 20.52
CA VAL A 18 -31.83 -40.48 19.58
C VAL A 18 -32.29 -40.02 18.20
N LEU A 19 -33.47 -40.45 17.73
CA LEU A 19 -34.01 -39.99 16.44
C LEU A 19 -34.33 -38.50 16.46
N ALA A 20 -34.86 -37.97 17.56
CA ALA A 20 -35.13 -36.55 17.72
C ALA A 20 -33.83 -35.72 17.75
N VAL A 21 -32.76 -36.20 18.38
CA VAL A 21 -31.44 -35.56 18.37
C VAL A 21 -30.80 -35.59 16.98
N LEU A 22 -30.87 -36.70 16.27
CA LEU A 22 -30.36 -36.83 14.91
C LEU A 22 -31.13 -35.97 13.89
N THR A 23 -32.47 -35.93 13.99
CA THR A 23 -33.28 -35.05 13.13
C THR A 23 -33.08 -33.59 13.46
N ALA A 24 -32.92 -33.19 14.71
CA ALA A 24 -32.56 -31.82 15.11
C ALA A 24 -31.12 -31.46 14.61
N GLY A 25 -30.19 -32.39 14.74
CA GLY A 25 -28.82 -32.22 14.23
C GLY A 25 -28.76 -32.08 12.71
N THR A 26 -29.49 -32.89 11.94
CA THR A 26 -29.56 -32.75 10.48
C THR A 26 -30.32 -31.50 10.05
N TYR A 27 -31.36 -31.11 10.78
CA TYR A 27 -32.10 -29.86 10.52
C TYR A 27 -31.25 -28.62 10.80
N MET A 28 -30.38 -28.68 11.81
CA MET A 28 -29.40 -27.61 12.10
C MET A 28 -28.19 -27.57 11.12
N ALA A 29 -27.76 -28.73 10.61
CA ALA A 29 -26.66 -28.85 9.68
C ALA A 29 -27.05 -28.58 8.21
N TRP A 30 -28.31 -28.76 7.86
CA TRP A 30 -28.80 -28.61 6.48
C TRP A 30 -28.57 -27.23 5.87
N PRO A 31 -28.73 -26.10 6.58
CA PRO A 31 -28.42 -24.77 6.08
C PRO A 31 -26.92 -24.51 5.85
N LEU A 32 -26.06 -25.19 6.64
CA LEU A 32 -24.61 -25.13 6.48
C LEU A 32 -24.12 -25.88 5.24
N LEU A 33 -24.81 -26.95 4.86
CA LEU A 33 -24.48 -27.78 3.71
C LEU A 33 -25.09 -27.27 2.39
N THR A 34 -26.18 -26.52 2.45
CA THR A 34 -26.91 -26.07 1.25
C THR A 34 -26.78 -24.63 0.91
N GLY A 35 -26.07 -23.83 1.74
CA GLY A 35 -25.87 -22.38 1.54
C GLY A 35 -27.16 -21.54 1.52
N ARG A 36 -28.32 -22.13 1.90
CA ARG A 36 -29.63 -21.47 1.92
C ARG A 36 -30.15 -21.36 3.36
N GLY A 37 -29.98 -20.19 3.96
CA GLY A 37 -30.66 -19.87 5.21
C GLY A 37 -29.79 -19.11 6.21
N GLY A 38 -29.81 -17.78 6.15
CA GLY A 38 -29.28 -16.95 7.21
C GLY A 38 -30.13 -17.06 8.47
N TRP A 39 -29.78 -17.93 9.39
CA TRP A 39 -30.33 -17.90 10.75
C TRP A 39 -29.74 -16.71 11.49
N ARG A 40 -30.54 -15.68 11.75
CA ARG A 40 -30.23 -14.68 12.76
C ARG A 40 -30.46 -15.33 14.11
N LEU A 41 -29.41 -15.77 14.79
CA LEU A 41 -29.51 -16.13 16.21
C LEU A 41 -29.79 -14.86 17.03
N PRO A 42 -30.84 -14.83 17.86
CA PRO A 42 -31.24 -13.62 18.60
C PRO A 42 -30.51 -13.51 19.95
N TRP A 43 -29.22 -13.79 20.02
CA TRP A 43 -28.45 -13.50 21.22
C TRP A 43 -27.34 -12.51 20.93
N ASN A 44 -27.69 -11.30 21.22
CA ASN A 44 -26.73 -10.26 21.53
C ASN A 44 -26.10 -10.58 22.89
N LEU A 45 -25.23 -11.58 22.96
CA LEU A 45 -24.47 -11.89 24.16
C LEU A 45 -23.11 -11.18 24.11
N GLY A 46 -23.06 -10.01 24.73
CA GLY A 46 -21.84 -9.40 25.24
C GLY A 46 -21.15 -8.42 24.31
N GLY A 47 -21.32 -7.14 24.63
CA GLY A 47 -20.57 -6.04 24.08
C GLY A 47 -21.28 -5.34 22.92
N SER A 48 -21.79 -4.15 23.18
CA SER A 48 -22.37 -3.22 22.20
C SER A 48 -21.30 -2.64 21.22
N GLY A 49 -20.37 -3.47 20.77
CA GLY A 49 -19.29 -3.07 19.85
C GLY A 49 -19.76 -3.07 18.41
N GLN A 50 -19.69 -1.93 17.75
CA GLN A 50 -20.02 -1.81 16.33
C GLN A 50 -19.06 -2.66 15.48
N VAL A 51 -19.60 -3.33 14.48
CA VAL A 51 -18.85 -4.15 13.52
C VAL A 51 -18.92 -3.49 12.16
N VAL A 52 -17.76 -3.29 11.53
CA VAL A 52 -17.63 -2.78 10.15
C VAL A 52 -17.06 -3.88 9.27
N ARG A 53 -17.66 -4.06 8.09
CA ARG A 53 -17.26 -5.06 7.08
C ARG A 53 -16.79 -4.34 5.83
N ILE A 54 -15.53 -4.56 5.49
CA ILE A 54 -14.86 -3.92 4.35
C ILE A 54 -14.50 -4.99 3.33
N ARG A 55 -14.83 -4.78 2.07
CA ARG A 55 -14.25 -5.54 0.95
C ARG A 55 -13.03 -4.80 0.45
N ALA A 56 -11.88 -5.47 0.40
CA ALA A 56 -10.67 -4.96 -0.23
C ALA A 56 -10.27 -5.84 -1.42
N ARG A 57 -9.61 -5.24 -2.41
CA ARG A 57 -9.28 -5.89 -3.68
C ARG A 57 -8.22 -6.98 -3.52
N GLN A 58 -7.23 -6.75 -2.68
CA GLN A 58 -6.09 -7.65 -2.49
C GLN A 58 -6.04 -8.16 -1.05
N ALA A 59 -5.74 -9.45 -0.89
CA ALA A 59 -5.54 -10.08 0.41
C ALA A 59 -4.06 -10.04 0.81
N PRO A 60 -3.74 -9.89 2.11
CA PRO A 60 -2.40 -10.17 2.62
C PRO A 60 -2.01 -11.63 2.31
N VAL A 61 -0.81 -11.82 1.77
CA VAL A 61 -0.22 -13.16 1.57
C VAL A 61 0.37 -13.68 2.88
N SER A 62 0.85 -12.78 3.71
CA SER A 62 1.37 -13.01 5.06
C SER A 62 1.04 -11.81 5.93
N LEU A 63 0.94 -12.00 7.24
CA LEU A 63 0.86 -10.92 8.21
C LEU A 63 2.22 -10.40 8.65
N ASP A 64 3.32 -11.01 8.20
CA ASP A 64 4.67 -10.56 8.52
C ASP A 64 5.04 -9.30 7.73
N ILE A 65 4.62 -8.15 8.26
CA ILE A 65 4.88 -6.83 7.70
C ILE A 65 6.37 -6.50 7.54
N ARG A 66 7.26 -7.26 8.19
CA ARG A 66 8.71 -7.06 8.12
C ARG A 66 9.27 -7.53 6.79
N THR A 67 8.73 -8.62 6.23
CA THR A 67 9.26 -9.31 5.05
C THR A 67 8.31 -9.30 3.86
N GLU A 68 7.00 -9.21 4.09
CA GLU A 68 5.98 -9.18 3.04
C GLU A 68 5.91 -7.81 2.37
N PRO A 69 6.22 -7.66 1.08
CA PRO A 69 6.22 -6.36 0.40
C PRO A 69 4.82 -5.86 0.00
N GLY A 70 3.76 -6.64 0.28
CA GLY A 70 2.42 -6.40 -0.24
C GLY A 70 1.70 -5.22 0.41
N ARG A 71 1.09 -4.35 -0.40
CA ARG A 71 0.23 -3.23 0.03
C ARG A 71 -0.94 -3.67 0.92
N ALA A 72 -1.53 -4.83 0.63
CA ALA A 72 -2.66 -5.33 1.42
C ALA A 72 -2.29 -5.55 2.88
N THR A 73 -1.07 -6.03 3.16
CA THR A 73 -0.54 -6.17 4.52
C THR A 73 -0.37 -4.81 5.18
N ASP A 74 0.19 -3.82 4.47
CA ASP A 74 0.34 -2.46 4.97
C ASP A 74 -1.00 -1.81 5.31
N GLN A 75 -1.93 -1.80 4.37
CA GLN A 75 -3.26 -1.19 4.57
C GLN A 75 -4.02 -1.80 5.74
N ALA A 76 -3.84 -3.09 6.00
CA ALA A 76 -4.46 -3.74 7.13
C ALA A 76 -3.76 -3.45 8.46
N LEU A 77 -2.42 -3.41 8.48
CA LEU A 77 -1.64 -3.44 9.71
C LEU A 77 -0.95 -2.12 10.09
N MET A 78 -0.52 -1.29 9.09
CA MET A 78 0.14 -0.01 9.36
C MET A 78 -0.78 0.96 10.09
N GLY A 79 -0.33 1.52 11.20
CA GLY A 79 -1.11 2.40 12.05
C GLY A 79 -2.25 1.73 12.81
N ASN A 80 -2.86 0.69 12.24
CA ASN A 80 -3.96 -0.05 12.86
C ASN A 80 -3.45 -1.02 13.94
N VAL A 81 -2.46 -1.82 13.60
CA VAL A 81 -1.86 -2.85 14.49
C VAL A 81 -0.45 -2.44 14.93
N TYR A 82 0.35 -1.94 14.00
CA TYR A 82 1.71 -1.48 14.27
C TYR A 82 1.79 0.04 14.19
N GLN A 83 2.27 0.67 15.25
CA GLN A 83 2.56 2.09 15.27
C GLN A 83 3.99 2.37 14.83
N THR A 84 4.19 3.56 14.30
CA THR A 84 5.46 4.10 13.81
C THR A 84 5.94 5.26 14.68
N LEU A 85 7.23 5.61 14.59
CA LEU A 85 7.80 6.73 15.33
C LEU A 85 7.12 8.05 14.97
N THR A 86 6.98 8.34 13.69
CA THR A 86 6.14 9.41 13.14
C THR A 86 4.98 8.77 12.36
N ARG A 87 3.97 9.53 11.95
CA ARG A 87 2.87 9.03 11.12
C ARG A 87 2.53 10.07 10.03
N PRO A 88 2.01 9.67 8.86
CA PRO A 88 1.61 10.64 7.85
C PRO A 88 0.29 11.30 8.20
N ASP A 89 0.12 12.58 7.85
CA ASP A 89 -1.19 13.22 7.73
C ASP A 89 -1.86 12.86 6.39
N ALA A 90 -3.03 13.42 6.10
CA ALA A 90 -3.77 13.16 4.86
C ALA A 90 -3.03 13.62 3.59
N GLN A 91 -2.00 14.44 3.73
CA GLN A 91 -1.11 14.90 2.66
C GLN A 91 0.25 14.18 2.63
N GLY A 92 0.43 13.15 3.46
CA GLY A 92 1.68 12.38 3.55
C GLY A 92 2.78 13.05 4.39
N ARG A 93 2.52 14.20 5.03
CA ARG A 93 3.53 14.90 5.83
C ARG A 93 3.72 14.23 7.19
N PRO A 94 4.96 14.12 7.70
CA PRO A 94 5.23 13.48 8.98
C PRO A 94 4.64 14.30 10.15
N THR A 95 3.90 13.62 11.00
CA THR A 95 3.27 14.15 12.22
C THR A 95 3.57 13.24 13.42
N PRO A 96 3.33 13.68 14.66
CA PRO A 96 3.53 12.85 15.85
C PRO A 96 2.85 11.49 15.78
N GLY A 97 3.62 10.44 16.07
CA GLY A 97 3.19 9.05 16.19
C GLY A 97 3.47 8.50 17.60
N LEU A 98 4.36 7.52 17.71
CA LEU A 98 4.93 7.09 19.00
C LEU A 98 5.86 8.17 19.58
N ALA A 99 6.59 8.89 18.74
CA ALA A 99 7.24 10.13 19.14
C ALA A 99 6.21 11.26 19.19
N GLN A 100 6.03 11.87 20.36
CA GLN A 100 5.11 13.00 20.55
C GLN A 100 5.69 14.31 20.00
N ASN A 101 7.00 14.42 19.93
CA ASN A 101 7.77 15.51 19.31
C ASN A 101 9.20 15.05 19.01
N TRP A 102 9.92 15.86 18.26
CA TRP A 102 11.35 15.64 17.97
C TRP A 102 12.06 16.96 17.76
N GLU A 103 13.38 16.93 17.92
CA GLU A 103 14.30 18.03 17.66
C GLU A 103 15.31 17.58 16.60
N VAL A 104 15.71 18.52 15.72
CA VAL A 104 16.72 18.29 14.70
C VAL A 104 17.84 19.30 14.91
N SER A 105 19.10 18.84 14.95
CA SER A 105 20.25 19.73 15.05
C SER A 105 20.38 20.61 13.81
N ALA A 106 21.02 21.77 13.96
CA ALA A 106 21.17 22.74 12.88
C ALA A 106 21.93 22.20 11.65
N ASP A 107 22.77 21.18 11.83
CA ASP A 107 23.48 20.49 10.75
C ASP A 107 22.67 19.36 10.12
N GLY A 108 21.44 19.10 10.60
CA GLY A 108 20.57 18.03 10.09
C GLY A 108 21.04 16.62 10.40
N LEU A 109 22.06 16.45 11.25
CA LEU A 109 22.69 15.13 11.50
C LEU A 109 22.16 14.43 12.75
N LEU A 110 21.52 15.14 13.68
CA LEU A 110 21.05 14.57 14.93
C LEU A 110 19.56 14.79 15.08
N TYR A 111 18.82 13.72 15.27
CA TYR A 111 17.39 13.70 15.54
C TYR A 111 17.16 13.15 16.95
N THR A 112 16.51 13.92 17.82
CA THR A 112 16.13 13.50 19.16
C THR A 112 14.63 13.37 19.24
N PHE A 113 14.13 12.14 19.40
CA PHE A 113 12.70 11.83 19.49
C PHE A 113 12.31 11.63 20.94
N HIS A 114 11.22 12.28 21.38
CA HIS A 114 10.62 12.10 22.68
C HIS A 114 9.38 11.21 22.55
N LEU A 115 9.49 9.98 23.04
CA LEU A 115 8.44 8.99 22.95
C LEU A 115 7.33 9.24 23.99
N ARG A 116 6.14 8.79 23.66
CA ARG A 116 5.01 8.78 24.58
C ARG A 116 5.28 7.76 25.70
N ASN A 117 5.08 8.14 26.94
CA ASN A 117 5.28 7.31 28.12
C ASN A 117 4.10 6.39 28.44
N ASP A 118 2.93 6.59 27.77
CA ASP A 118 1.71 5.81 27.96
C ASP A 118 1.52 4.71 26.90
N ALA A 119 2.39 4.64 25.89
CA ALA A 119 2.30 3.65 24.81
C ALA A 119 2.51 2.22 25.34
N ARG A 120 1.64 1.29 24.91
CA ARG A 120 1.68 -0.12 25.31
C ARG A 120 1.46 -1.04 24.12
N PHE A 121 2.11 -2.18 24.15
CA PHE A 121 1.82 -3.29 23.26
C PHE A 121 0.48 -3.96 23.62
N ALA A 122 -0.03 -4.81 22.74
CA ALA A 122 -1.31 -5.47 22.92
C ALA A 122 -1.36 -6.40 24.15
N ASP A 123 -0.23 -6.94 24.58
CA ASP A 123 -0.09 -7.73 25.81
C ASP A 123 -0.13 -6.86 27.10
N GLY A 124 -0.10 -5.53 26.98
CA GLY A 124 -0.11 -4.56 28.09
C GLY A 124 1.27 -4.09 28.52
N ARG A 125 2.36 -4.66 27.99
CA ARG A 125 3.73 -4.22 28.27
C ARG A 125 3.95 -2.78 27.79
N GLN A 126 4.64 -1.97 28.57
CA GLN A 126 4.99 -0.60 28.20
C GLN A 126 5.99 -0.63 27.04
N LEU A 127 5.74 0.21 26.02
CA LEU A 127 6.66 0.47 24.94
C LEU A 127 7.67 1.53 25.39
N THR A 128 8.95 1.27 25.17
CA THR A 128 10.05 2.16 25.56
C THR A 128 10.98 2.45 24.38
N SER A 129 11.89 3.39 24.57
CA SER A 129 12.95 3.71 23.60
C SER A 129 13.86 2.51 23.28
N GLU A 130 13.97 1.54 24.21
CA GLU A 130 14.71 0.30 23.97
C GLU A 130 14.05 -0.57 22.88
N ASP A 131 12.69 -0.60 22.84
CA ASP A 131 11.96 -1.30 21.78
C ASP A 131 12.16 -0.60 20.43
N ALA A 132 12.16 0.73 20.40
CA ALA A 132 12.43 1.50 19.20
C ALA A 132 13.87 1.30 18.69
N LEU A 133 14.86 1.38 19.57
CA LEU A 133 16.26 1.09 19.25
C LEU A 133 16.43 -0.33 18.71
N TRP A 134 15.83 -1.31 19.39
CA TRP A 134 15.89 -2.71 18.96
C TRP A 134 15.23 -2.87 17.58
N SER A 135 14.08 -2.25 17.34
CA SER A 135 13.34 -2.34 16.07
C SER A 135 14.16 -1.81 14.89
N LEU A 136 14.76 -0.62 15.03
CA LEU A 136 15.61 -0.05 13.99
C LEU A 136 16.81 -0.95 13.67
N ARG A 137 17.43 -1.54 14.69
CA ARG A 137 18.51 -2.52 14.49
C ARG A 137 18.03 -3.77 13.74
N GLN A 138 16.87 -4.33 14.14
CA GLN A 138 16.30 -5.50 13.44
C GLN A 138 16.01 -5.21 11.97
N ILE A 139 15.49 -4.01 11.67
CA ILE A 139 15.20 -3.59 10.29
C ILE A 139 16.49 -3.59 9.46
N LEU A 140 17.59 -3.04 10.00
CA LEU A 140 18.88 -2.98 9.32
C LEU A 140 19.56 -4.35 9.25
N ASP A 141 19.66 -5.07 10.36
CA ASP A 141 20.43 -6.31 10.46
C ASP A 141 19.81 -7.44 9.62
N HIS A 142 18.48 -7.46 9.49
CA HIS A 142 17.74 -8.47 8.72
C HIS A 142 17.24 -7.96 7.37
N GLN A 143 17.58 -6.74 6.99
CA GLN A 143 17.12 -6.12 5.74
C GLN A 143 15.60 -6.19 5.57
N TYR A 144 14.85 -5.90 6.66
CA TYR A 144 13.40 -5.84 6.59
C TYR A 144 12.94 -4.72 5.66
N GLN A 145 11.70 -4.80 5.21
CA GLN A 145 11.10 -3.78 4.36
C GLN A 145 11.24 -2.38 4.99
N GLY A 146 11.76 -1.41 4.24
CA GLY A 146 12.10 -0.07 4.71
C GLY A 146 13.54 0.10 5.21
N HIS A 147 14.40 -0.94 5.18
CA HIS A 147 15.81 -0.81 5.60
C HIS A 147 16.57 0.21 4.75
N GLN A 148 16.28 0.30 3.45
CA GLN A 148 16.95 1.23 2.52
C GLN A 148 16.74 2.69 2.91
N ASP A 149 15.60 3.00 3.54
CA ASP A 149 15.28 4.35 4.05
C ASP A 149 16.16 4.74 5.26
N LEU A 150 16.92 3.80 5.81
CA LEU A 150 17.81 3.97 6.96
C LEU A 150 19.31 3.89 6.60
N ASP A 151 19.68 3.87 5.32
CA ASP A 151 21.07 3.69 4.87
C ASP A 151 22.02 4.80 5.38
N ASP A 152 21.50 6.02 5.57
CA ASP A 152 22.26 7.15 6.14
C ASP A 152 22.37 7.11 7.67
N LEU A 153 21.81 6.10 8.32
CA LEU A 153 21.88 5.96 9.77
C LEU A 153 23.31 5.59 10.21
N ALA A 154 23.92 6.44 11.03
CA ALA A 154 25.26 6.21 11.58
C ALA A 154 25.19 5.54 12.96
N ARG A 155 24.25 5.97 13.82
CA ARG A 155 24.12 5.48 15.18
C ARG A 155 22.74 5.75 15.75
N VAL A 156 22.21 4.79 16.53
CA VAL A 156 21.02 4.98 17.34
C VAL A 156 21.38 4.74 18.81
N THR A 157 20.88 5.60 19.71
CA THR A 157 21.02 5.45 21.15
C THR A 157 19.72 5.81 21.87
N ASN A 158 19.56 5.31 23.08
CA ASN A 158 18.42 5.60 23.93
C ASN A 158 18.91 5.99 25.34
N PRO A 159 19.16 7.28 25.61
CA PRO A 159 19.72 7.74 26.88
C PRO A 159 18.80 7.45 28.07
N ASP A 160 17.49 7.33 27.85
CA ASP A 160 16.48 6.98 28.83
C ASP A 160 15.30 6.23 28.18
N GLU A 161 14.31 5.80 28.95
CA GLU A 161 13.16 4.98 28.48
C GLU A 161 12.23 5.71 27.51
N ALA A 162 12.29 7.05 27.44
CA ALA A 162 11.40 7.86 26.61
C ALA A 162 12.14 8.61 25.50
N THR A 163 13.47 8.57 25.44
CA THR A 163 14.27 9.32 24.48
C THR A 163 15.01 8.38 23.53
N LEU A 164 14.81 8.60 22.22
CA LEU A 164 15.54 7.93 21.14
C LEU A 164 16.34 8.98 20.36
N VAL A 165 17.64 8.74 20.20
CA VAL A 165 18.53 9.64 19.45
C VAL A 165 19.07 8.92 18.24
N ILE A 166 18.82 9.48 17.06
CA ILE A 166 19.32 8.99 15.77
C ILE A 166 20.36 9.96 15.25
N ARG A 167 21.55 9.46 14.95
CA ARG A 167 22.61 10.19 14.26
C ARG A 167 22.76 9.68 12.83
N LEU A 168 22.79 10.59 11.87
CA LEU A 168 22.98 10.29 10.45
C LEU A 168 24.44 10.48 10.04
N LYS A 169 24.84 9.82 8.93
CA LYS A 169 26.12 9.99 8.22
C LYS A 169 26.14 11.30 7.42
N SER A 170 25.00 11.60 6.79
CA SER A 170 24.72 12.81 6.03
C SER A 170 23.32 13.34 6.37
N PRO A 171 23.02 14.64 6.22
CA PRO A 171 21.68 15.17 6.48
C PRO A 171 20.66 14.50 5.58
N ASP A 172 19.50 14.12 6.15
CA ASP A 172 18.41 13.52 5.41
C ASP A 172 17.06 14.01 5.94
N ALA A 173 16.47 15.01 5.27
CA ALA A 173 15.14 15.52 5.58
C ALA A 173 14.02 14.51 5.35
N HIS A 174 14.26 13.46 4.55
CA HIS A 174 13.31 12.39 4.29
C HIS A 174 13.16 11.43 5.49
N LEU A 175 14.11 11.40 6.43
CA LEU A 175 14.09 10.50 7.59
C LEU A 175 12.73 10.51 8.32
N LEU A 176 12.13 11.68 8.55
CA LEU A 176 10.85 11.77 9.26
C LEU A 176 9.70 11.11 8.48
N THR A 177 9.71 11.21 7.16
CA THR A 177 8.75 10.52 6.27
C THR A 177 9.02 9.02 6.27
N ALA A 178 10.27 8.61 6.15
CA ALA A 178 10.69 7.20 6.24
C ALA A 178 10.24 6.55 7.56
N LEU A 179 10.40 7.27 8.67
CA LEU A 179 9.96 6.83 10.00
C LEU A 179 8.43 6.86 10.20
N SER A 180 7.66 7.40 9.25
CA SER A 180 6.21 7.23 9.20
C SER A 180 5.80 5.96 8.46
N GLY A 181 6.71 5.38 7.67
CA GLY A 181 6.57 4.12 6.96
C GLY A 181 7.07 2.91 7.76
N ARG A 182 7.39 1.84 7.03
CA ARG A 182 7.86 0.57 7.63
C ARG A 182 9.16 0.71 8.41
N ALA A 183 10.05 1.62 8.01
CA ALA A 183 11.30 1.93 8.71
C ALA A 183 11.08 2.44 10.15
N GLY A 184 9.93 3.03 10.43
CA GLY A 184 9.60 3.58 11.75
C GLY A 184 8.76 2.68 12.64
N ILE A 185 8.41 1.46 12.20
CA ILE A 185 7.60 0.54 13.03
C ILE A 185 8.39 0.15 14.28
N VAL A 186 7.72 0.25 15.43
CA VAL A 186 8.26 -0.24 16.71
C VAL A 186 7.64 -1.58 17.05
N TYR A 187 8.47 -2.63 17.01
CA TYR A 187 8.09 -4.00 17.31
C TYR A 187 8.32 -4.32 18.79
N ASP A 188 7.51 -5.22 19.30
CA ASP A 188 7.72 -5.76 20.65
C ASP A 188 8.91 -6.71 20.66
N ARG A 189 10.03 -6.30 21.26
CA ARG A 189 11.27 -7.09 21.41
C ARG A 189 11.09 -8.36 22.24
N GLN A 190 10.04 -8.44 23.05
CA GLN A 190 9.76 -9.59 23.90
C GLN A 190 8.71 -10.53 23.29
N ALA A 191 8.05 -10.12 22.21
CA ALA A 191 7.03 -10.95 21.58
C ALA A 191 7.59 -12.31 21.14
N ARG A 192 6.79 -13.35 21.36
CA ARG A 192 7.07 -14.72 20.92
C ARG A 192 5.92 -15.22 20.06
N VAL A 193 5.71 -14.54 18.92
CA VAL A 193 4.62 -14.81 17.98
C VAL A 193 5.16 -15.24 16.63
N ASN A 194 4.36 -16.03 15.89
CA ASN A 194 4.62 -16.25 14.48
C ASN A 194 4.05 -15.08 13.68
N TYR A 195 4.89 -14.13 13.30
CA TYR A 195 4.48 -12.93 12.57
C TYR A 195 3.79 -13.22 11.23
N SER A 196 4.02 -14.39 10.61
CA SER A 196 3.32 -14.74 9.36
C SER A 196 1.82 -14.94 9.55
N THR A 197 1.37 -15.24 10.78
CA THR A 197 -0.03 -15.55 11.10
C THR A 197 -0.59 -14.79 12.30
N GLN A 198 0.26 -14.09 13.06
CA GLN A 198 -0.09 -13.38 14.28
C GLN A 198 0.52 -11.98 14.29
N SER A 199 0.08 -11.13 15.22
CA SER A 199 0.63 -9.79 15.39
C SER A 199 0.94 -9.50 16.86
N ALA A 200 1.96 -8.66 17.09
CA ALA A 200 2.33 -8.12 18.40
C ALA A 200 2.66 -6.63 18.23
N GLY A 201 1.63 -5.82 18.05
CA GLY A 201 1.76 -4.38 17.83
C GLY A 201 1.26 -3.56 19.02
N SER A 202 1.38 -2.24 18.88
CA SER A 202 0.95 -1.25 19.89
C SER A 202 -0.23 -0.39 19.40
N GLY A 203 -0.78 -0.68 18.22
CA GLY A 203 -1.83 0.09 17.57
C GLY A 203 -3.21 -0.06 18.25
N PRO A 204 -4.21 0.72 17.77
CA PRO A 204 -5.58 0.70 18.30
C PRO A 204 -6.33 -0.62 18.06
N TYR A 205 -5.86 -1.44 17.14
CA TYR A 205 -6.38 -2.77 16.84
C TYR A 205 -5.32 -3.86 17.03
N GLN A 206 -5.79 -5.09 17.12
CA GLN A 206 -4.99 -6.32 17.09
C GLN A 206 -5.64 -7.31 16.12
N VAL A 207 -4.87 -8.24 15.57
CA VAL A 207 -5.39 -9.35 14.77
C VAL A 207 -6.12 -10.32 15.67
N ASP A 208 -7.38 -10.63 15.34
CA ASP A 208 -8.24 -11.59 16.03
C ASP A 208 -8.30 -12.92 15.29
N ASP A 209 -8.50 -12.86 13.96
CA ASP A 209 -8.53 -14.03 13.07
C ASP A 209 -8.00 -13.67 11.69
N TRP A 210 -7.32 -14.61 11.05
CA TRP A 210 -6.84 -14.46 9.68
C TRP A 210 -6.97 -15.76 8.91
N GLN A 211 -7.69 -15.69 7.80
CA GLN A 211 -7.87 -16.77 6.84
C GLN A 211 -7.25 -16.35 5.51
N PRO A 212 -6.08 -16.89 5.12
CA PRO A 212 -5.35 -16.48 3.93
C PRO A 212 -6.24 -16.43 2.68
N GLY A 213 -6.19 -15.32 1.96
CA GLY A 213 -6.98 -15.09 0.75
C GLY A 213 -8.48 -14.87 0.96
N ALA A 214 -9.03 -15.11 2.14
CA ALA A 214 -10.46 -15.01 2.41
C ALA A 214 -10.84 -13.84 3.30
N SER A 215 -10.26 -13.74 4.50
CA SER A 215 -10.63 -12.69 5.46
C SER A 215 -9.54 -12.39 6.48
N LEU A 216 -9.58 -11.15 7.01
CA LEU A 216 -8.81 -10.71 8.17
C LEU A 216 -9.74 -9.99 9.13
N THR A 217 -9.75 -10.39 10.38
CA THR A 217 -10.53 -9.77 11.45
C THR A 217 -9.61 -9.05 12.41
N LEU A 218 -9.90 -7.77 12.62
CA LEU A 218 -9.24 -6.93 13.61
C LEU A 218 -10.22 -6.60 14.73
N THR A 219 -9.75 -6.64 15.98
CA THR A 219 -10.51 -6.21 17.18
C THR A 219 -9.74 -5.12 17.91
N THR A 220 -10.47 -4.30 18.68
CA THR A 220 -9.84 -3.21 19.44
C THR A 220 -8.81 -3.74 20.44
N ASN A 221 -7.64 -3.11 20.44
CA ASN A 221 -6.60 -3.35 21.44
C ASN A 221 -6.97 -2.67 22.77
N LYS A 222 -7.27 -3.45 23.80
CA LYS A 222 -7.67 -2.96 25.12
C LYS A 222 -6.52 -2.25 25.86
N SER A 223 -5.29 -2.53 25.48
CA SER A 223 -4.08 -1.91 26.07
C SER A 223 -3.72 -0.58 25.41
N TYR A 224 -4.36 -0.23 24.28
CA TYR A 224 -4.09 1.01 23.57
C TYR A 224 -4.44 2.25 24.42
N ARG A 225 -3.50 3.20 24.50
CA ARG A 225 -3.63 4.45 25.26
C ARG A 225 -3.48 5.71 24.39
N GLY A 226 -3.33 5.53 23.07
CA GLY A 226 -3.15 6.62 22.13
C GLY A 226 -4.37 7.53 21.97
N PRO A 227 -4.20 8.65 21.23
CA PRO A 227 -5.27 9.59 20.96
C PRO A 227 -6.33 8.99 20.02
N ASP A 228 -5.93 8.08 19.14
CA ASP A 228 -6.76 7.52 18.06
C ASP A 228 -7.55 6.30 18.55
N LYS A 229 -8.42 6.50 19.55
CA LYS A 229 -9.25 5.41 20.07
C LYS A 229 -10.25 4.97 19.02
N ALA A 230 -10.19 3.68 18.68
CA ALA A 230 -11.12 3.07 17.75
C ALA A 230 -12.56 3.08 18.29
N ALA A 231 -13.49 3.70 17.56
CA ALA A 231 -14.92 3.67 17.87
C ALA A 231 -15.56 2.35 17.43
N ILE A 232 -15.00 1.69 16.40
CA ILE A 232 -15.46 0.40 15.87
C ILE A 232 -14.75 -0.71 16.61
N HIS A 233 -15.52 -1.58 17.29
CA HIS A 233 -14.94 -2.68 18.07
C HIS A 233 -14.29 -3.77 17.20
N LYS A 234 -14.90 -4.08 16.06
CA LYS A 234 -14.45 -5.15 15.16
C LYS A 234 -14.51 -4.69 13.70
N VAL A 235 -13.41 -4.88 12.98
CA VAL A 235 -13.34 -4.67 11.53
C VAL A 235 -13.05 -6.01 10.86
N ILE A 236 -13.86 -6.36 9.86
CA ILE A 236 -13.71 -7.59 9.10
C ILE A 236 -13.40 -7.22 7.66
N PHE A 237 -12.20 -7.49 7.23
CA PHE A 237 -11.84 -7.47 5.81
C PHE A 237 -12.27 -8.77 5.15
N SER A 238 -12.85 -8.67 3.95
CA SER A 238 -13.10 -9.80 3.05
C SER A 238 -12.45 -9.51 1.70
N TYR A 239 -11.87 -10.52 1.08
CA TYR A 239 -11.08 -10.37 -0.14
C TYR A 239 -11.68 -11.11 -1.34
N ALA A 240 -12.43 -12.17 -1.10
CA ALA A 240 -13.08 -12.94 -2.16
C ALA A 240 -14.48 -12.39 -2.51
N GLY A 241 -14.87 -12.50 -3.78
CA GLY A 241 -16.21 -12.17 -4.26
C GLY A 241 -16.18 -11.62 -5.68
N SER A 242 -17.20 -12.01 -6.49
CA SER A 242 -17.38 -11.41 -7.82
C SER A 242 -17.93 -9.98 -7.71
N PRO A 243 -17.84 -9.18 -8.78
CA PRO A 243 -18.47 -7.85 -8.86
C PRO A 243 -19.95 -7.89 -8.45
N GLU A 244 -20.72 -8.85 -9.00
CA GLU A 244 -22.15 -9.00 -8.72
C GLU A 244 -22.42 -9.30 -7.23
N GLN A 245 -21.61 -10.18 -6.62
CA GLN A 245 -21.73 -10.49 -5.20
C GLN A 245 -21.38 -9.29 -4.33
N THR A 246 -20.35 -8.54 -4.70
CA THR A 246 -19.92 -7.31 -3.98
C THR A 246 -21.03 -6.25 -3.98
N VAL A 247 -21.63 -5.99 -5.14
CA VAL A 247 -22.77 -5.06 -5.29
C VAL A 247 -23.99 -5.53 -4.50
N LYS A 248 -24.29 -6.83 -4.55
CA LYS A 248 -25.38 -7.41 -3.77
C LYS A 248 -25.17 -7.26 -2.26
N ASP A 249 -23.95 -7.51 -1.79
CA ASP A 249 -23.58 -7.39 -0.37
C ASP A 249 -23.66 -5.95 0.14
N LEU A 250 -23.22 -4.98 -0.68
CA LEU A 250 -23.39 -3.54 -0.39
C LEU A 250 -24.86 -3.14 -0.27
N ASN A 251 -25.67 -3.52 -1.26
CA ASN A 251 -27.08 -3.14 -1.31
C ASN A 251 -27.91 -3.80 -0.19
N GLN A 252 -27.49 -4.96 0.30
CA GLN A 252 -28.13 -5.68 1.40
C GLN A 252 -27.55 -5.32 2.78
N GLY A 253 -26.59 -4.38 2.85
CA GLY A 253 -25.96 -3.97 4.11
C GLY A 253 -25.09 -5.07 4.75
N ARG A 254 -24.64 -6.06 3.97
CA ARG A 254 -23.66 -7.06 4.41
C ARG A 254 -22.22 -6.56 4.31
N LEU A 255 -21.98 -5.53 3.50
CA LEU A 255 -20.74 -4.75 3.48
C LEU A 255 -21.06 -3.32 3.86
N ASP A 256 -20.10 -2.68 4.53
CA ASP A 256 -20.15 -1.27 4.92
C ASP A 256 -19.29 -0.40 4.00
N ALA A 257 -18.23 -0.97 3.44
CA ALA A 257 -17.39 -0.30 2.46
C ALA A 257 -16.74 -1.30 1.48
N VAL A 258 -16.37 -0.77 0.33
CA VAL A 258 -15.44 -1.40 -0.62
C VAL A 258 -14.30 -0.42 -0.85
N VAL A 259 -13.07 -0.88 -0.68
CA VAL A 259 -11.84 -0.10 -0.86
C VAL A 259 -11.08 -0.66 -2.05
N ASP A 260 -10.56 0.22 -2.89
CA ASP A 260 -9.91 -0.14 -4.16
C ASP A 260 -10.84 -0.99 -5.04
N MET A 261 -12.07 -0.45 -5.24
CA MET A 261 -13.09 -1.10 -6.05
C MET A 261 -12.64 -1.17 -7.51
N ASP A 262 -12.78 -2.34 -8.12
CA ASP A 262 -12.51 -2.47 -9.55
C ASP A 262 -13.57 -1.73 -10.40
N PRO A 263 -13.21 -1.22 -11.60
CA PRO A 263 -14.11 -0.43 -12.44
C PRO A 263 -15.39 -1.17 -12.86
N ALA A 264 -15.34 -2.50 -13.02
CA ALA A 264 -16.51 -3.29 -13.39
C ALA A 264 -17.53 -3.34 -12.25
N THR A 265 -17.05 -3.55 -11.01
CA THR A 265 -17.88 -3.47 -9.80
C THR A 265 -18.44 -2.06 -9.62
N ALA A 266 -17.63 -1.02 -9.83
CA ALA A 266 -18.06 0.37 -9.74
C ALA A 266 -19.22 0.68 -10.71
N LYS A 267 -19.10 0.25 -11.95
CA LYS A 267 -20.13 0.41 -12.98
C LYS A 267 -21.45 -0.29 -12.61
N GLN A 268 -21.38 -1.45 -11.96
CA GLN A 268 -22.56 -2.21 -11.54
C GLN A 268 -23.19 -1.72 -10.24
N ALA A 269 -22.46 -0.96 -9.43
CA ALA A 269 -22.92 -0.56 -8.10
C ALA A 269 -24.13 0.38 -8.11
N GLY A 270 -24.42 1.04 -9.24
CA GLY A 270 -25.55 1.99 -9.36
C GLY A 270 -25.42 3.25 -8.47
N LYS A 271 -24.28 3.40 -7.78
CA LYS A 271 -23.89 4.54 -6.96
C LYS A 271 -22.51 4.97 -7.39
N ALA A 272 -22.27 6.26 -7.53
CA ALA A 272 -20.96 6.78 -7.88
C ALA A 272 -19.98 6.52 -6.72
N PRO A 273 -18.90 5.74 -6.92
CA PRO A 273 -17.82 5.65 -5.95
C PRO A 273 -17.05 6.96 -5.91
N THR A 274 -16.33 7.20 -4.84
CA THR A 274 -15.40 8.32 -4.72
C THR A 274 -14.04 7.88 -5.23
N ALA A 275 -13.50 8.57 -6.23
CA ALA A 275 -12.10 8.44 -6.61
C ALA A 275 -11.25 9.12 -5.53
N THR A 276 -10.37 8.37 -4.91
CA THR A 276 -9.60 8.81 -3.73
C THR A 276 -8.15 9.00 -4.15
N PRO A 277 -7.55 10.20 -4.01
CA PRO A 277 -6.13 10.40 -4.32
C PRO A 277 -5.24 9.38 -3.61
N SER A 278 -4.23 8.90 -4.28
CA SER A 278 -3.22 7.98 -3.71
C SER A 278 -1.82 8.40 -4.11
N THR A 279 -0.80 7.85 -3.46
CA THR A 279 0.60 8.13 -3.81
C THR A 279 1.13 7.26 -4.95
N ASN A 280 0.28 6.37 -5.51
CA ASN A 280 0.69 5.43 -6.56
C ASN A 280 0.68 6.04 -7.95
N ASN A 281 1.83 6.05 -8.57
CA ASN A 281 2.04 6.50 -9.94
C ASN A 281 2.36 5.31 -10.82
N VAL A 282 1.65 5.17 -11.94
CA VAL A 282 2.00 4.20 -12.99
C VAL A 282 3.02 4.84 -13.90
N VAL A 283 4.16 4.19 -14.00
CA VAL A 283 5.35 4.69 -14.70
C VAL A 283 5.75 3.70 -15.78
N LEU A 284 6.02 4.20 -16.96
CA LEU A 284 6.71 3.46 -18.01
C LEU A 284 8.20 3.67 -17.81
N ALA A 285 8.84 2.72 -17.13
CA ALA A 285 10.28 2.73 -16.92
C ALA A 285 11.02 2.41 -18.22
N PHE A 286 12.09 3.14 -18.47
CA PHE A 286 13.01 2.89 -19.58
C PHE A 286 14.27 2.22 -19.03
N ASN A 287 14.83 1.27 -19.79
CA ASN A 287 16.15 0.76 -19.52
C ASN A 287 17.17 1.76 -20.12
N ASN A 288 17.84 2.52 -19.23
CA ASN A 288 18.82 3.53 -19.65
C ASN A 288 20.26 2.99 -19.72
N GLU A 289 20.46 1.67 -19.60
CA GLU A 289 21.80 1.09 -19.74
C GLU A 289 22.43 1.49 -21.07
N ALA A 290 23.75 1.71 -21.10
CA ALA A 290 24.49 2.18 -22.28
C ALA A 290 24.31 1.29 -23.52
N SER A 291 23.99 0.01 -23.33
CA SER A 291 23.71 -0.97 -24.40
C SER A 291 22.27 -0.87 -24.94
N SER A 292 21.37 -0.22 -24.23
CA SER A 292 19.96 -0.06 -24.60
C SER A 292 19.76 1.03 -25.66
N LEU A 293 18.77 0.84 -26.53
CA LEU A 293 18.30 1.90 -27.45
C LEU A 293 17.74 3.11 -26.69
N LEU A 294 17.21 2.90 -25.49
CA LEU A 294 16.69 3.93 -24.61
C LEU A 294 17.78 4.61 -23.75
N SER A 295 19.08 4.32 -23.99
CA SER A 295 20.19 5.15 -23.48
C SER A 295 20.19 6.53 -24.13
N ASP A 296 19.70 6.65 -25.38
CA ASP A 296 19.55 7.93 -26.09
C ASP A 296 18.30 8.68 -25.62
N GLN A 297 18.52 9.90 -25.11
CA GLN A 297 17.45 10.76 -24.61
C GLN A 297 16.40 11.08 -25.69
N HIS A 298 16.80 11.27 -26.95
CA HIS A 298 15.86 11.61 -28.02
C HIS A 298 14.88 10.47 -28.32
N VAL A 299 15.32 9.21 -28.16
CA VAL A 299 14.44 8.04 -28.28
C VAL A 299 13.44 8.02 -27.12
N ARG A 300 13.90 8.29 -25.88
CA ARG A 300 13.00 8.38 -24.73
C ARG A 300 11.97 9.49 -24.87
N GLU A 301 12.40 10.67 -25.33
CA GLU A 301 11.51 11.79 -25.63
C GLU A 301 10.49 11.44 -26.73
N ALA A 302 10.92 10.72 -27.78
CA ALA A 302 10.00 10.24 -28.83
C ALA A 302 8.90 9.36 -28.26
N VAL A 303 9.24 8.42 -27.37
CA VAL A 303 8.25 7.58 -26.67
C VAL A 303 7.30 8.45 -25.84
N ARG A 304 7.80 9.41 -25.06
CA ARG A 304 7.00 10.28 -24.20
C ARG A 304 6.02 11.16 -24.98
N TYR A 305 6.44 11.74 -26.11
CA TYR A 305 5.54 12.50 -26.99
C TYR A 305 4.51 11.64 -27.72
N ALA A 306 4.79 10.34 -27.91
CA ALA A 306 3.90 9.42 -28.61
C ALA A 306 2.72 8.94 -27.75
N LEU A 307 2.81 9.03 -26.43
CA LEU A 307 1.84 8.45 -25.50
C LEU A 307 0.79 9.47 -25.07
N ASP A 308 -0.48 9.17 -25.34
CA ASP A 308 -1.64 9.88 -24.78
C ASP A 308 -1.93 9.32 -23.39
N ARG A 309 -1.41 10.02 -22.37
CA ARG A 309 -1.55 9.63 -20.96
C ARG A 309 -2.99 9.66 -20.48
N GLN A 310 -3.82 10.56 -21.03
CA GLN A 310 -5.24 10.61 -20.69
C GLN A 310 -5.96 9.36 -21.20
N ALA A 311 -5.71 8.96 -22.45
CA ALA A 311 -6.28 7.73 -23.00
C ALA A 311 -5.86 6.48 -22.22
N LEU A 312 -4.61 6.46 -21.70
CA LEU A 312 -4.13 5.39 -20.83
C LEU A 312 -4.82 5.40 -19.45
N ALA A 313 -4.99 6.58 -18.85
CA ALA A 313 -5.71 6.73 -17.58
C ALA A 313 -7.19 6.33 -17.70
N ASP A 314 -7.83 6.62 -18.83
CA ASP A 314 -9.24 6.29 -19.09
C ASP A 314 -9.50 4.77 -19.10
N LEU A 315 -8.47 3.94 -19.39
CA LEU A 315 -8.58 2.47 -19.26
C LEU A 315 -8.87 2.00 -17.85
N GLU A 316 -8.50 2.77 -16.83
CA GLU A 316 -8.78 2.48 -15.41
C GLU A 316 -10.23 2.83 -15.00
N GLY A 317 -11.10 3.20 -15.96
CA GLY A 317 -12.54 3.37 -15.73
C GLY A 317 -12.90 4.43 -14.68
N GLY A 318 -12.11 5.50 -14.58
CA GLY A 318 -12.28 6.59 -13.60
C GLY A 318 -11.47 6.42 -12.32
N ALA A 319 -10.67 5.35 -12.22
CA ALA A 319 -9.78 5.09 -11.08
C ALA A 319 -8.33 5.58 -11.34
N ALA A 320 -8.14 6.53 -12.25
CA ALA A 320 -6.84 7.12 -12.56
C ALA A 320 -6.97 8.54 -13.09
N LYS A 321 -5.85 9.28 -13.04
CA LYS A 321 -5.72 10.62 -13.56
C LYS A 321 -4.34 10.79 -14.20
N ALA A 322 -4.30 11.30 -15.44
CA ALA A 322 -3.05 11.51 -16.16
C ALA A 322 -2.07 12.42 -15.39
N LEU A 323 -0.79 12.08 -15.44
CA LEU A 323 0.28 12.84 -14.81
C LEU A 323 1.03 13.69 -15.85
N GLY A 324 1.50 14.87 -15.40
CA GLY A 324 2.38 15.73 -16.18
C GLY A 324 3.86 15.52 -15.89
N GLY A 325 4.21 14.82 -14.80
CA GLY A 325 5.58 14.63 -14.33
C GLY A 325 5.70 13.58 -13.24
N PRO A 326 6.87 13.50 -12.57
CA PRO A 326 7.21 12.40 -11.65
C PRO A 326 6.39 12.30 -10.37
N LEU A 327 5.82 13.40 -9.94
CA LEU A 327 5.12 13.51 -8.65
C LEU A 327 3.65 13.83 -8.87
N ASN A 328 2.79 13.32 -8.01
CA ASN A 328 1.36 13.62 -7.97
C ASN A 328 1.01 14.61 -6.85
N PRO A 329 -0.24 15.11 -6.76
CA PRO A 329 -0.64 16.15 -5.81
C PRO A 329 -0.41 15.87 -4.33
N LEU A 330 -0.17 14.62 -3.92
CA LEU A 330 0.13 14.26 -2.53
C LEU A 330 1.61 14.42 -2.17
N SER A 331 2.47 14.75 -3.13
CA SER A 331 3.88 15.06 -2.86
C SER A 331 4.09 16.53 -2.52
N PRO A 332 4.92 16.88 -1.52
CA PRO A 332 5.27 18.26 -1.23
C PRO A 332 6.01 18.97 -2.38
N GLY A 333 6.66 18.19 -3.25
CA GLY A 333 7.33 18.68 -4.46
C GLY A 333 6.46 18.76 -5.70
N TYR A 334 5.16 18.47 -5.62
CA TYR A 334 4.27 18.50 -6.77
C TYR A 334 4.24 19.87 -7.45
N ASP A 335 4.26 19.83 -8.79
CA ASP A 335 4.19 21.02 -9.64
C ASP A 335 3.01 20.87 -10.63
N PRO A 336 1.88 21.55 -10.41
CA PRO A 336 0.73 21.48 -11.30
C PRO A 336 0.99 22.07 -12.69
N GLY A 337 2.03 22.90 -12.83
CA GLY A 337 2.46 23.50 -14.09
C GLY A 337 3.41 22.63 -14.91
N LEU A 338 3.91 21.51 -14.34
CA LEU A 338 4.79 20.61 -15.06
C LEU A 338 4.02 19.74 -16.02
N GLN A 339 4.08 20.06 -17.31
CA GLN A 339 3.54 19.28 -18.40
C GLN A 339 4.65 19.02 -19.43
N ALA A 340 5.68 18.31 -19.00
CA ALA A 340 6.75 17.93 -19.89
C ALA A 340 6.28 16.89 -20.90
N PHE A 341 6.63 17.10 -22.17
CA PHE A 341 6.30 16.18 -23.27
C PHE A 341 4.79 15.88 -23.40
N PRO A 342 3.95 16.90 -23.70
CA PRO A 342 2.54 16.66 -24.00
C PRO A 342 2.40 15.77 -25.23
N PHE A 343 1.32 14.99 -25.30
CA PHE A 343 1.04 14.12 -26.47
C PHE A 343 1.11 14.90 -27.77
N ASP A 344 2.10 14.57 -28.61
CA ASP A 344 2.35 15.20 -29.91
C ASP A 344 3.01 14.21 -30.88
N ARG A 345 2.19 13.64 -31.77
CA ARG A 345 2.65 12.67 -32.76
C ARG A 345 3.68 13.24 -33.74
N VAL A 346 3.63 14.54 -34.02
CA VAL A 346 4.57 15.19 -34.93
C VAL A 346 5.95 15.28 -34.30
N GLN A 347 6.00 15.71 -33.04
CA GLN A 347 7.25 15.73 -32.28
C GLN A 347 7.81 14.33 -32.05
N ALA A 348 6.96 13.36 -31.75
CA ALA A 348 7.35 11.97 -31.60
C ALA A 348 7.97 11.43 -32.94
N ALA A 349 7.28 11.61 -34.06
CA ALA A 349 7.75 11.14 -35.37
C ALA A 349 9.07 11.81 -35.80
N ARG A 350 9.25 13.10 -35.51
CA ARG A 350 10.52 13.80 -35.78
C ARG A 350 11.70 13.19 -35.04
N ARG A 351 11.50 12.84 -33.76
CA ARG A 351 12.55 12.25 -32.92
C ARG A 351 12.81 10.80 -33.26
N SER A 352 11.76 10.03 -33.60
CA SER A 352 11.89 8.61 -33.94
C SER A 352 12.46 8.41 -35.35
N SER A 353 12.21 9.33 -36.32
CA SER A 353 12.61 9.14 -37.70
C SER A 353 14.12 8.99 -37.91
N TYR A 354 14.92 9.61 -37.07
CA TYR A 354 16.39 9.50 -37.10
C TYR A 354 16.88 8.08 -36.76
N TYR A 355 16.13 7.36 -35.90
CA TYR A 355 16.51 6.04 -35.40
C TYR A 355 15.74 4.89 -36.06
N ALA A 356 14.55 5.16 -36.60
CA ALA A 356 13.64 4.14 -37.10
C ALA A 356 14.22 3.23 -38.19
N GLN A 357 15.11 3.77 -39.05
CA GLN A 357 15.69 3.00 -40.15
C GLN A 357 16.88 2.12 -39.74
N SER A 358 17.56 2.43 -38.62
CA SER A 358 18.83 1.81 -38.28
C SER A 358 18.76 0.87 -37.05
N TYR A 359 17.82 1.06 -36.12
CA TYR A 359 17.87 0.44 -34.81
C TYR A 359 16.63 -0.38 -34.38
N TYR A 360 15.49 -0.22 -35.06
CA TYR A 360 14.25 -0.88 -34.62
C TYR A 360 13.94 -2.23 -35.31
N HIS A 361 14.95 -2.97 -35.78
CA HIS A 361 14.71 -4.23 -36.48
C HIS A 361 13.94 -5.30 -35.72
N GLY A 362 13.87 -5.21 -34.36
CA GLY A 362 13.10 -6.10 -33.52
C GLY A 362 11.94 -5.45 -32.75
N GLY A 363 11.86 -4.11 -32.76
CA GLY A 363 10.95 -3.35 -31.90
C GLY A 363 11.41 -3.27 -30.44
N LEU A 364 10.89 -2.27 -29.69
CA LEU A 364 11.14 -2.15 -28.25
C LEU A 364 10.33 -3.20 -27.48
N ARG A 365 10.94 -3.87 -26.52
CA ARG A 365 10.29 -4.86 -25.67
C ARG A 365 9.61 -4.17 -24.48
N LEU A 366 8.26 -4.26 -24.43
CA LEU A 366 7.45 -3.81 -23.31
C LEU A 366 7.07 -5.01 -22.45
N VAL A 367 7.53 -5.03 -21.20
CA VAL A 367 7.24 -6.09 -20.22
C VAL A 367 6.44 -5.52 -19.05
N TYR A 368 5.34 -6.17 -18.67
CA TYR A 368 4.55 -5.70 -17.55
C TYR A 368 3.71 -6.82 -16.87
N PRO A 369 3.31 -6.65 -15.60
CA PRO A 369 2.51 -7.62 -14.87
C PRO A 369 1.08 -7.74 -15.40
N GLN A 370 0.52 -8.95 -15.33
CA GLN A 370 -0.87 -9.26 -15.75
C GLN A 370 -1.94 -8.40 -15.10
N GLU A 371 -1.67 -7.83 -13.92
CA GLU A 371 -2.60 -6.96 -13.19
C GLU A 371 -3.00 -5.69 -13.94
N PHE A 372 -2.20 -5.25 -14.91
CA PHE A 372 -2.52 -4.10 -15.77
C PHE A 372 -3.52 -4.44 -16.89
N GLY A 373 -3.75 -5.73 -17.16
CA GLY A 373 -4.57 -6.20 -18.28
C GLY A 373 -3.91 -5.98 -19.64
N SER A 374 -4.47 -6.57 -20.70
CA SER A 374 -3.86 -6.49 -22.04
C SER A 374 -4.04 -5.12 -22.70
N GLN A 375 -5.13 -4.40 -22.37
CA GLN A 375 -5.51 -3.16 -23.08
C GLN A 375 -4.45 -2.06 -22.97
N VAL A 376 -3.72 -1.97 -21.85
CA VAL A 376 -2.67 -0.97 -21.65
C VAL A 376 -1.50 -1.21 -22.61
N GLY A 377 -1.04 -2.47 -22.74
CA GLY A 377 0.04 -2.82 -23.65
C GLY A 377 -0.36 -2.64 -25.12
N ASP A 378 -1.59 -3.03 -25.48
CA ASP A 378 -2.14 -2.85 -26.83
C ASP A 378 -2.22 -1.37 -27.21
N LEU A 379 -2.65 -0.50 -26.29
CA LEU A 379 -2.75 0.94 -26.52
C LEU A 379 -1.36 1.58 -26.67
N ILE A 380 -0.42 1.27 -25.78
CA ILE A 380 0.98 1.74 -25.86
C ILE A 380 1.59 1.30 -27.19
N SER A 381 1.50 0.03 -27.54
CA SER A 381 2.04 -0.50 -28.79
C SER A 381 1.43 0.17 -30.02
N THR A 382 0.11 0.40 -30.03
CA THR A 382 -0.61 1.09 -31.11
C THR A 382 -0.13 2.53 -31.27
N GLN A 383 0.03 3.27 -30.19
CA GLN A 383 0.46 4.66 -30.20
C GLN A 383 1.92 4.80 -30.66
N LEU A 384 2.81 3.93 -30.20
CA LEU A 384 4.21 3.89 -30.60
C LEU A 384 4.38 3.50 -32.10
N LYS A 385 3.64 2.49 -32.51
CA LYS A 385 3.63 2.07 -33.92
C LYS A 385 3.19 3.20 -34.86
N ALA A 386 2.22 4.04 -34.43
CA ALA A 386 1.73 5.17 -35.22
C ALA A 386 2.79 6.24 -35.51
N VAL A 387 3.89 6.27 -34.76
CA VAL A 387 5.03 7.17 -34.91
C VAL A 387 6.30 6.45 -35.36
N GLY A 388 6.18 5.20 -35.84
CA GLY A 388 7.29 4.42 -36.40
C GLY A 388 8.15 3.69 -35.34
N ILE A 389 7.68 3.52 -34.14
CA ILE A 389 8.35 2.77 -33.07
C ILE A 389 7.62 1.42 -32.85
N PRO A 390 8.04 0.32 -33.52
CA PRO A 390 7.44 -0.99 -33.29
C PRO A 390 7.70 -1.47 -31.87
N THR A 391 6.74 -2.17 -31.28
CA THR A 391 6.82 -2.62 -29.89
C THR A 391 6.38 -4.08 -29.78
N GLN A 392 7.18 -4.91 -29.09
CA GLN A 392 6.84 -6.27 -28.69
C GLN A 392 6.29 -6.24 -27.28
N VAL A 393 5.06 -6.70 -27.08
CA VAL A 393 4.38 -6.66 -25.79
C VAL A 393 4.41 -8.02 -25.11
N SER A 394 4.88 -8.06 -23.87
CA SER A 394 4.93 -9.26 -23.02
C SER A 394 4.25 -8.99 -21.69
N MET A 395 3.06 -9.60 -21.49
CA MET A 395 2.35 -9.59 -20.23
C MET A 395 2.72 -10.86 -19.45
N VAL A 396 3.31 -10.71 -18.27
CA VAL A 396 3.88 -11.81 -17.46
C VAL A 396 3.28 -11.86 -16.06
N ASP A 397 3.40 -12.99 -15.38
CA ASP A 397 3.02 -13.05 -13.95
C ASP A 397 4.02 -12.28 -13.07
N GLN A 398 3.64 -12.04 -11.80
CA GLN A 398 4.45 -11.26 -10.86
C GLN A 398 5.83 -11.85 -10.58
N ALA A 399 5.96 -13.18 -10.56
CA ALA A 399 7.24 -13.83 -10.29
C ALA A 399 8.19 -13.66 -11.48
N ALA A 400 7.68 -13.90 -12.70
CA ALA A 400 8.43 -13.68 -13.94
C ALA A 400 8.80 -12.19 -14.12
N PHE A 401 7.88 -11.27 -13.79
CA PHE A 401 8.16 -9.83 -13.84
C PHE A 401 9.30 -9.44 -12.89
N ARG A 402 9.25 -9.92 -11.65
CA ARG A 402 10.29 -9.65 -10.66
C ARG A 402 11.65 -10.15 -11.12
N ASP A 403 11.71 -11.39 -11.62
CA ASP A 403 12.96 -11.96 -12.12
C ASP A 403 13.48 -11.20 -13.35
N GLN A 404 12.65 -11.04 -14.37
CA GLN A 404 13.03 -10.46 -15.66
C GLN A 404 13.36 -8.97 -15.56
N VAL A 405 12.49 -8.17 -14.89
CA VAL A 405 12.59 -6.71 -14.88
C VAL A 405 13.40 -6.21 -13.69
N LEU A 406 13.07 -6.66 -12.46
CA LEU A 406 13.69 -6.08 -11.26
C LEU A 406 15.05 -6.71 -10.90
N THR A 407 15.29 -7.98 -11.32
CA THR A 407 16.54 -8.68 -10.99
C THR A 407 17.52 -8.67 -12.15
N ARG A 408 17.07 -9.04 -13.37
CA ARG A 408 17.95 -9.20 -14.54
C ARG A 408 17.98 -7.98 -15.46
N HIS A 409 17.07 -7.00 -15.27
CA HIS A 409 16.92 -5.80 -16.10
C HIS A 409 16.75 -6.14 -17.61
N ASP A 410 16.15 -7.30 -17.93
CA ASP A 410 15.95 -7.79 -19.28
C ASP A 410 14.66 -7.24 -19.88
N TYR A 411 14.66 -5.96 -20.20
CA TYR A 411 13.55 -5.24 -20.83
C TYR A 411 14.08 -3.97 -21.53
N ASP A 412 13.28 -3.37 -22.42
CA ASP A 412 13.53 -2.03 -22.94
C ASP A 412 12.59 -1.03 -22.25
N MET A 413 11.31 -1.38 -22.12
CA MET A 413 10.29 -0.64 -21.39
C MET A 413 9.57 -1.57 -20.40
N ALA A 414 9.21 -1.08 -19.22
CA ALA A 414 8.43 -1.83 -18.25
C ALA A 414 7.40 -0.95 -17.55
N LEU A 415 6.18 -1.47 -17.28
CA LEU A 415 5.22 -0.77 -16.44
C LEU A 415 5.49 -1.09 -14.97
N LEU A 416 5.68 -0.05 -14.17
CA LEU A 416 5.88 -0.10 -12.73
C LEU A 416 4.81 0.71 -12.02
N VAL A 417 4.52 0.34 -10.77
CA VAL A 417 3.84 1.22 -9.82
C VAL A 417 4.90 1.77 -8.86
N MET A 418 5.05 3.08 -8.81
CA MET A 418 5.98 3.78 -7.94
C MET A 418 5.20 4.68 -6.98
N ASP A 419 5.64 4.75 -5.73
CA ASP A 419 5.17 5.75 -4.79
C ASP A 419 5.86 7.11 -5.04
N ASN A 420 5.29 8.21 -4.55
CA ASN A 420 5.95 9.52 -4.61
C ASN A 420 7.34 9.51 -3.96
N ASP A 421 7.53 8.72 -2.91
CA ASP A 421 8.80 8.61 -2.18
C ASP A 421 9.86 7.83 -2.98
N ASP A 422 9.45 7.04 -3.97
CA ASP A 422 10.37 6.32 -4.87
C ASP A 422 11.11 7.23 -5.86
N ILE A 423 10.83 8.53 -5.91
CA ILE A 423 11.48 9.45 -6.87
C ILE A 423 13.01 9.49 -6.72
N GLY A 424 13.53 9.22 -5.53
CA GLY A 424 14.96 9.11 -5.26
C GLY A 424 15.66 8.00 -6.05
N ARG A 425 14.92 6.98 -6.53
CA ARG A 425 15.46 5.90 -7.36
C ARG A 425 16.03 6.37 -8.68
N PHE A 426 15.64 7.55 -9.16
CA PHE A 426 16.25 8.13 -10.37
C PHE A 426 17.66 8.67 -10.14
N ALA A 427 18.09 8.79 -8.87
CA ALA A 427 19.45 9.14 -8.48
C ALA A 427 20.30 7.90 -8.10
N ASP A 428 19.74 6.69 -8.15
CA ASP A 428 20.44 5.43 -7.93
C ASP A 428 20.75 4.78 -9.29
N PRO A 429 22.03 4.70 -9.71
CA PRO A 429 22.39 4.09 -10.99
C PRO A 429 22.12 2.58 -11.06
N ASN A 430 21.91 1.92 -9.91
CA ASN A 430 21.58 0.50 -9.83
C ASN A 430 20.07 0.22 -9.71
N ALA A 431 19.25 1.27 -9.64
CA ALA A 431 17.80 1.10 -9.63
C ALA A 431 17.29 0.49 -10.94
N THR A 432 16.04 0.04 -10.94
CA THR A 432 15.42 -0.65 -12.10
C THR A 432 15.66 0.07 -13.43
N MET A 433 15.65 1.40 -13.45
CA MET A 433 15.84 2.21 -14.67
C MET A 433 17.27 2.26 -15.16
N LEU A 434 18.26 1.87 -14.36
CA LEU A 434 19.70 1.93 -14.69
C LEU A 434 20.13 3.31 -15.21
N PHE A 435 19.59 4.38 -14.59
CA PHE A 435 19.85 5.76 -14.99
C PHE A 435 21.03 6.34 -14.23
N ASP A 436 22.20 6.33 -14.88
CA ASP A 436 23.44 6.90 -14.30
C ASP A 436 23.64 8.34 -14.76
N ASN A 437 23.34 9.30 -13.88
CA ASN A 437 23.51 10.72 -14.13
C ASN A 437 24.02 11.44 -12.87
N THR A 438 25.26 11.90 -12.92
CA THR A 438 25.94 12.55 -11.78
C THR A 438 25.24 13.82 -11.31
N GLU A 439 24.67 14.62 -12.23
CA GLU A 439 23.95 15.86 -11.85
C GLU A 439 22.66 15.54 -11.08
N VAL A 440 21.94 14.49 -11.49
CA VAL A 440 20.75 14.01 -10.78
C VAL A 440 21.11 13.45 -9.41
N GLN A 441 22.21 12.68 -9.31
CA GLN A 441 22.70 12.18 -8.03
C GLN A 441 23.05 13.30 -7.08
N GLU A 442 23.74 14.35 -7.55
CA GLU A 442 24.10 15.52 -6.73
C GLU A 442 22.86 16.33 -6.33
N SER A 443 21.93 16.54 -7.26
CA SER A 443 20.65 17.21 -6.98
C SER A 443 19.84 16.47 -5.89
N TRP A 444 19.82 15.14 -5.92
CA TRP A 444 19.16 14.33 -4.90
C TRP A 444 19.82 14.47 -3.52
N LYS A 445 21.16 14.50 -3.46
CA LYS A 445 21.88 14.79 -2.20
C LYS A 445 21.45 16.13 -1.62
N GLN A 446 21.25 17.15 -2.47
CA GLN A 446 20.80 18.46 -2.01
C GLN A 446 19.35 18.43 -1.51
N VAL A 447 18.45 17.62 -2.13
CA VAL A 447 17.10 17.39 -1.61
C VAL A 447 17.19 16.83 -0.20
N LYS A 448 17.95 15.73 -0.01
CA LYS A 448 18.14 15.09 1.30
C LYS A 448 18.77 16.04 2.34
N ALA A 449 19.71 16.88 1.93
CA ALA A 449 20.37 17.84 2.81
C ALA A 449 19.51 19.06 3.19
N SER A 450 18.22 19.06 2.93
CA SER A 450 17.30 20.10 3.39
C SER A 450 17.11 20.01 4.91
N THR A 451 17.03 21.14 5.58
CA THR A 451 16.90 21.23 7.04
C THR A 451 15.49 21.63 7.50
N ASP A 452 14.64 22.02 6.55
CA ASP A 452 13.24 22.38 6.79
C ASP A 452 12.32 21.92 5.63
N GLN A 453 11.03 21.83 5.90
CA GLN A 453 10.03 21.32 4.95
C GLN A 453 9.83 22.20 3.71
N ASN A 454 10.02 23.51 3.80
CA ASN A 454 9.86 24.41 2.65
C ASN A 454 11.01 24.21 1.67
N THR A 455 12.24 24.25 2.18
CA THR A 455 13.46 23.98 1.40
C THR A 455 13.41 22.57 0.78
N TYR A 456 12.93 21.58 1.54
CA TYR A 456 12.73 20.22 1.02
C TYR A 456 11.76 20.21 -0.16
N ALA A 457 10.59 20.83 -0.02
CA ALA A 457 9.58 20.88 -1.07
C ALA A 457 10.07 21.61 -2.34
N GLU A 458 10.80 22.72 -2.17
CA GLU A 458 11.39 23.48 -3.29
C GLU A 458 12.44 22.66 -4.05
N ARG A 459 13.37 22.04 -3.33
CA ARG A 459 14.42 21.22 -3.92
C ARG A 459 13.88 19.96 -4.57
N LEU A 460 12.89 19.33 -3.93
CA LEU A 460 12.19 18.15 -4.49
C LEU A 460 11.48 18.51 -5.79
N ARG A 461 10.84 19.67 -5.86
CA ARG A 461 10.22 20.18 -7.10
C ARG A 461 11.25 20.42 -8.20
N ALA A 462 12.39 21.03 -7.87
CA ALA A 462 13.47 21.25 -8.83
C ALA A 462 14.06 19.94 -9.33
N PHE A 463 14.27 18.97 -8.43
CA PHE A 463 14.71 17.63 -8.75
C PHE A 463 13.72 16.90 -9.68
N ALA A 464 12.41 16.95 -9.37
CA ALA A 464 11.38 16.33 -10.20
C ALA A 464 11.35 16.91 -11.63
N ARG A 465 11.54 18.23 -11.77
CA ARG A 465 11.66 18.88 -13.09
C ARG A 465 12.89 18.40 -13.83
N GLN A 466 14.06 18.39 -13.19
CA GLN A 466 15.31 17.91 -13.79
C GLN A 466 15.18 16.45 -14.27
N VAL A 467 14.65 15.56 -13.44
CA VAL A 467 14.41 14.16 -13.82
C VAL A 467 13.43 14.09 -14.99
N SER A 468 12.35 14.88 -14.97
CA SER A 468 11.39 14.89 -16.08
C SER A 468 12.03 15.34 -17.39
N ASP A 469 12.87 16.39 -17.36
CA ASP A 469 13.52 16.93 -18.55
C ASP A 469 14.53 15.94 -19.17
N LEU A 470 15.19 15.14 -18.36
CA LEU A 470 16.13 14.10 -18.79
C LEU A 470 15.44 12.80 -19.26
N SER A 471 14.15 12.67 -18.98
CA SER A 471 13.29 11.60 -19.51
C SER A 471 13.74 10.16 -19.20
N PRO A 472 14.21 9.77 -18.01
CA PRO A 472 14.60 8.39 -17.71
C PRO A 472 13.42 7.42 -17.65
N SER A 473 12.20 7.95 -17.64
CA SER A 473 10.92 7.23 -17.63
C SER A 473 9.82 8.13 -18.17
N ASP A 474 8.62 7.58 -18.36
CA ASP A 474 7.41 8.35 -18.55
C ASP A 474 6.42 8.11 -17.42
N TRP A 475 5.89 9.17 -16.82
CA TRP A 475 4.89 9.14 -15.74
C TRP A 475 3.51 9.22 -16.38
N LEU A 476 2.82 8.07 -16.45
CA LEU A 476 1.60 7.93 -17.24
C LEU A 476 0.38 8.50 -16.51
N TYR A 477 0.11 8.00 -15.32
CA TYR A 477 -1.03 8.42 -14.52
C TYR A 477 -0.88 8.06 -13.03
N GLU A 478 -1.53 8.81 -12.16
CA GLU A 478 -1.77 8.43 -10.77
C GLU A 478 -2.98 7.50 -10.69
N ARG A 479 -2.90 6.45 -9.87
CA ARG A 479 -4.07 5.66 -9.51
C ARG A 479 -4.88 6.41 -8.46
N THR A 480 -6.19 6.48 -8.67
CA THR A 480 -7.16 7.04 -7.73
C THR A 480 -8.16 5.96 -7.33
N PRO A 481 -7.80 5.09 -6.35
CA PRO A 481 -8.63 3.97 -5.96
C PRO A 481 -10.08 4.38 -5.72
N LEU A 482 -11.01 3.60 -6.25
CA LEU A 482 -12.44 3.85 -6.08
C LEU A 482 -12.89 3.31 -4.73
N VAL A 483 -13.52 4.15 -3.92
CA VAL A 483 -14.07 3.80 -2.62
C VAL A 483 -15.57 4.01 -2.63
N LEU A 484 -16.32 3.02 -2.19
CA LEU A 484 -17.76 3.14 -1.95
C LEU A 484 -18.07 2.71 -0.52
N SER A 485 -18.72 3.58 0.24
CA SER A 485 -19.14 3.31 1.61
C SER A 485 -20.66 3.42 1.77
N ALA A 486 -21.20 2.64 2.70
CA ALA A 486 -22.60 2.75 3.10
C ALA A 486 -22.83 4.12 3.80
N PRO A 487 -24.00 4.77 3.63
CA PRO A 487 -24.25 6.09 4.23
C PRO A 487 -24.13 6.14 5.76
N ARG A 488 -24.23 4.99 6.42
CA ARG A 488 -24.05 4.87 7.88
C ARG A 488 -22.60 4.89 8.33
N LEU A 489 -21.64 4.54 7.45
CA LEU A 489 -20.22 4.53 7.76
C LEU A 489 -19.62 5.90 7.45
N GLN A 490 -18.98 6.49 8.44
CA GLN A 490 -18.25 7.76 8.33
C GLN A 490 -16.79 7.58 8.73
N GLY A 491 -15.96 8.58 8.43
CA GLY A 491 -14.54 8.55 8.77
C GLY A 491 -13.66 7.79 7.77
N MET A 492 -14.19 7.44 6.58
CA MET A 492 -13.33 6.95 5.50
C MET A 492 -12.32 8.02 5.11
N PRO A 493 -11.06 7.66 4.85
CA PRO A 493 -10.02 8.63 4.55
C PRO A 493 -10.31 9.36 3.23
N SER A 494 -9.94 10.65 3.17
CA SER A 494 -10.07 11.49 1.98
C SER A 494 -8.96 11.24 0.95
N SER A 495 -7.88 10.57 1.35
CA SER A 495 -6.80 10.08 0.50
C SER A 495 -6.38 8.69 0.98
N LEU A 496 -6.06 7.81 0.05
CA LEU A 496 -5.45 6.52 0.36
C LEU A 496 -3.95 6.66 0.10
N LEU A 497 -3.22 7.09 1.11
CA LEU A 497 -1.78 6.94 1.10
C LEU A 497 -1.50 5.45 0.95
N ASP A 498 -0.64 5.07 0.05
CA ASP A 498 -0.48 3.69 -0.43
C ASP A 498 -0.51 2.62 0.68
N ARG A 499 0.08 2.94 1.83
CA ARG A 499 0.29 2.02 2.95
C ARG A 499 -0.65 2.24 4.13
N TYR A 500 -1.57 3.23 4.07
CA TYR A 500 -2.39 3.59 5.21
C TYR A 500 -3.89 3.52 4.91
N LEU A 501 -4.60 2.77 5.73
CA LEU A 501 -6.06 2.79 5.81
C LEU A 501 -6.45 3.00 7.29
N PRO A 502 -6.60 4.25 7.77
CA PRO A 502 -6.80 4.56 9.19
C PRO A 502 -8.19 4.13 9.68
N LEU A 503 -8.29 2.92 10.21
CA LEU A 503 -9.55 2.34 10.69
C LEU A 503 -10.04 2.97 12.00
N TRP A 504 -9.18 3.59 12.77
CA TRP A 504 -9.55 4.27 14.02
C TRP A 504 -10.45 5.50 13.82
N ASN A 505 -10.46 6.08 12.61
CA ASN A 505 -11.33 7.19 12.26
C ASN A 505 -12.77 6.75 11.95
N LEU A 506 -12.98 5.45 11.69
CA LEU A 506 -14.29 4.93 11.30
C LEU A 506 -15.28 5.00 12.46
N HIS A 507 -16.49 5.45 12.16
CA HIS A 507 -17.62 5.42 13.10
C HIS A 507 -18.93 5.23 12.36
N ILE A 508 -19.94 4.68 13.03
CA ILE A 508 -21.28 4.52 12.49
C ILE A 508 -22.10 5.74 12.92
N LYS A 509 -22.74 6.36 11.94
CA LYS A 509 -23.73 7.41 12.20
C LYS A 509 -24.88 6.83 13.02
N GLY A 510 -25.15 7.42 14.18
CA GLY A 510 -26.25 7.07 15.06
C GLY A 510 -27.61 7.41 14.45
#